data_d76c27c4c1a3e118116969ab8f190b7f
#
_entry.id   d76c27c4c1a3e118116969ab8f190b7f
#
_cell.length_a   1.000
_cell.length_b   1.000
_cell.length_c   1.000
_cell.angle_alpha   90.00
_cell.angle_beta   90.00
_cell.angle_gamma   90.00
#
_symmetry.space_group_name_H-M   'P 1'
#
loop_
_entity.id
_entity.type
_entity.pdbx_description
1 polymer ?
#
loop_
_entity_poly.entity_id
_entity_poly.type
_entity_poly.pdbx_seq_one_letter_code
_entity_poly.pdbx_strand_id
1 'polypeptide(L)'
;GERVIDTRDGDEFVCTLGEEYEDELWVDFDMIAPEDTGRTKWNISKEQEEENNRRFAEEGEHCRRKIAKFQPLWKRCLYGHTMEEVEPMMAVLSEKDRRDAFPEVLEGHYQEASVYREFNPDEIYIPYVWNPRVENEVLTKWRKKILGYFDKKQRDAFESDPKRIWTWIKENISVRNDKERLTAYTTPGAALDLKIAGEKSHKVLFVAIARTLGI
;
A
#
# COMPACT_ATOMS: atom_id res chain seq x y z
N GLY A 1 -17.82 18.77 3.29
CA GLY A 1 -18.92 18.37 4.12
C GLY A 1 -19.72 17.28 3.47
N GLU A 2 -20.23 16.36 4.23
CA GLU A 2 -21.18 15.34 3.77
C GLU A 2 -22.57 15.79 4.23
N ARG A 3 -23.55 15.69 3.33
CA ARG A 3 -24.94 15.95 3.67
C ARG A 3 -25.74 14.69 3.48
N VAL A 4 -26.48 14.31 4.51
CA VAL A 4 -27.46 13.20 4.40
C VAL A 4 -28.76 13.78 3.86
N ILE A 5 -29.25 13.25 2.75
CA ILE A 5 -30.49 13.66 2.11
C ILE A 5 -31.48 12.51 2.17
N ASP A 6 -32.67 12.74 2.71
CA ASP A 6 -33.75 11.76 2.66
C ASP A 6 -34.41 11.83 1.28
N THR A 7 -34.21 10.79 0.48
CA THR A 7 -34.72 10.71 -0.89
C THR A 7 -36.21 10.35 -0.95
N ARG A 8 -36.88 10.17 0.19
CA ARG A 8 -38.32 9.86 0.22
C ARG A 8 -39.20 11.10 -0.01
N ASP A 9 -38.65 12.30 0.22
CA ASP A 9 -39.40 13.54 0.23
C ASP A 9 -39.32 14.38 -1.06
N GLY A 10 -38.61 13.91 -2.10
CA GLY A 10 -38.48 14.63 -3.35
C GLY A 10 -37.68 13.94 -4.42
N ASP A 11 -37.93 14.30 -5.67
CA ASP A 11 -37.31 13.73 -6.86
C ASP A 11 -36.08 14.51 -7.34
N GLU A 12 -35.86 15.72 -6.80
CA GLU A 12 -34.75 16.60 -7.21
C GLU A 12 -34.06 17.26 -6.01
N PHE A 13 -32.75 17.13 -5.91
CA PHE A 13 -31.93 17.70 -4.86
C PHE A 13 -30.85 18.58 -5.48
N VAL A 14 -30.88 19.87 -5.16
CA VAL A 14 -29.87 20.83 -5.58
C VAL A 14 -28.87 21.05 -4.46
N CYS A 15 -27.60 20.76 -4.71
CA CYS A 15 -26.49 21.05 -3.80
C CYS A 15 -25.58 22.11 -4.44
N THR A 16 -25.37 23.21 -3.76
CA THR A 16 -24.44 24.26 -4.22
C THR A 16 -23.07 24.06 -3.53
N LEU A 17 -22.03 23.93 -4.35
CA LEU A 17 -20.67 23.78 -3.83
C LEU A 17 -20.20 25.11 -3.22
N GLY A 18 -19.75 25.06 -1.97
CA GLY A 18 -19.18 26.22 -1.28
C GLY A 18 -20.14 26.97 -0.36
N GLU A 19 -21.40 26.57 -0.27
CA GLU A 19 -22.29 27.08 0.79
C GLU A 19 -22.08 26.32 2.09
N GLU A 20 -21.89 27.05 3.19
CA GLU A 20 -21.99 26.51 4.54
C GLU A 20 -23.48 26.49 4.92
N TYR A 21 -23.97 25.29 5.20
CA TYR A 21 -25.33 25.11 5.69
C TYR A 21 -25.32 25.24 7.22
N GLU A 22 -25.99 26.26 7.75
CA GLU A 22 -26.03 26.57 9.19
C GLU A 22 -26.76 25.52 10.05
N ASP A 23 -27.51 24.60 9.42
CA ASP A 23 -28.28 23.56 10.10
C ASP A 23 -27.66 22.17 9.91
N GLU A 24 -26.39 21.97 10.22
CA GLU A 24 -25.83 20.62 10.33
C GLU A 24 -26.38 19.93 11.59
N LEU A 25 -27.51 19.27 11.45
CA LEU A 25 -27.96 18.29 12.41
C LEU A 25 -27.04 17.06 12.31
N TRP A 26 -26.15 16.93 13.29
CA TRP A 26 -25.44 15.68 13.50
C TRP A 26 -26.46 14.64 13.96
N VAL A 27 -26.94 13.83 13.04
CA VAL A 27 -27.78 12.68 13.39
C VAL A 27 -26.83 11.52 13.65
N ASP A 28 -26.65 11.22 14.92
CA ASP A 28 -26.01 9.96 15.33
C ASP A 28 -27.03 8.86 15.05
N PHE A 29 -26.85 8.12 13.95
CA PHE A 29 -27.70 6.98 13.68
C PHE A 29 -26.90 5.71 13.93
N ASP A 30 -27.35 4.97 14.92
CA ASP A 30 -26.92 3.59 15.07
C ASP A 30 -27.39 2.79 13.85
N MET A 31 -26.45 2.32 13.05
CA MET A 31 -26.72 1.30 12.05
C MET A 31 -27.04 0.01 12.80
N ILE A 32 -28.27 -0.14 13.22
CA ILE A 32 -28.77 -1.41 13.73
C ILE A 32 -28.84 -2.34 12.51
N ALA A 33 -27.96 -3.33 12.47
CA ALA A 33 -28.04 -4.35 11.45
C ALA A 33 -29.47 -4.96 11.51
N PRO A 34 -30.17 -5.04 10.37
CA PRO A 34 -31.51 -5.67 10.37
C PRO A 34 -31.37 -7.08 10.97
N GLU A 35 -32.34 -7.46 11.79
CA GLU A 35 -32.40 -8.82 12.33
C GLU A 35 -32.22 -9.82 11.18
N ASP A 36 -31.35 -10.79 11.39
CA ASP A 36 -31.10 -11.84 10.39
C ASP A 36 -32.37 -12.69 10.27
N THR A 37 -33.29 -12.23 9.43
CA THR A 37 -34.57 -12.90 9.15
C THR A 37 -34.38 -14.19 8.33
N GLY A 38 -33.17 -14.65 8.24
CA GLY A 38 -32.77 -15.79 7.42
C GLY A 38 -32.55 -15.33 5.97
N ARG A 39 -31.68 -16.01 5.28
CA ARG A 39 -31.40 -15.74 3.86
C ARG A 39 -32.70 -15.82 3.08
N THR A 40 -33.12 -14.70 2.54
CA THR A 40 -34.23 -14.70 1.55
C THR A 40 -33.77 -15.62 0.44
N LYS A 41 -34.42 -16.77 0.32
CA LYS A 41 -34.20 -17.65 -0.83
C LYS A 41 -34.69 -16.87 -2.04
N TRP A 42 -33.76 -16.41 -2.86
CA TRP A 42 -34.10 -15.83 -4.14
C TRP A 42 -34.85 -16.90 -4.93
N ASN A 43 -36.09 -16.60 -5.35
CA ASN A 43 -36.88 -17.48 -6.24
C ASN A 43 -36.28 -17.39 -7.64
N ILE A 44 -35.08 -17.97 -7.81
CA ILE A 44 -34.49 -18.16 -9.14
C ILE A 44 -34.85 -19.54 -9.65
N SER A 45 -35.13 -19.64 -10.94
CA SER A 45 -35.37 -20.93 -11.58
C SER A 45 -34.05 -21.75 -11.60
N LYS A 46 -34.20 -23.07 -11.75
CA LYS A 46 -33.00 -23.94 -11.87
C LYS A 46 -32.12 -23.52 -13.06
N GLU A 47 -32.73 -23.11 -14.16
CA GLU A 47 -32.03 -22.63 -15.35
C GLU A 47 -31.22 -21.36 -15.05
N GLN A 48 -31.78 -20.44 -14.25
CA GLN A 48 -31.08 -19.24 -13.81
C GLN A 48 -29.96 -19.58 -12.86
N GLU A 49 -30.12 -20.54 -11.98
CA GLU A 49 -29.06 -20.99 -11.07
C GLU A 49 -27.91 -21.63 -11.85
N GLU A 50 -28.22 -22.51 -12.82
CA GLU A 50 -27.21 -23.13 -13.68
C GLU A 50 -26.43 -22.07 -14.50
N GLU A 51 -27.16 -21.09 -15.08
CA GLU A 51 -26.55 -20.01 -15.84
C GLU A 51 -25.66 -19.13 -14.95
N ASN A 52 -26.06 -18.79 -13.73
CA ASN A 52 -25.23 -18.06 -12.78
C ASN A 52 -23.96 -18.84 -12.41
N ASN A 53 -24.09 -20.13 -12.12
CA ASN A 53 -22.96 -20.99 -11.81
C ASN A 53 -21.98 -21.08 -12.99
N ARG A 54 -22.48 -21.15 -14.21
CA ARG A 54 -21.66 -21.12 -15.43
C ARG A 54 -20.89 -19.79 -15.54
N ARG A 55 -21.55 -18.65 -15.35
CA ARG A 55 -20.90 -17.32 -15.38
C ARG A 55 -19.85 -17.16 -14.31
N PHE A 56 -20.11 -17.62 -13.09
CA PHE A 56 -19.11 -17.61 -12.03
C PHE A 56 -17.89 -18.47 -12.37
N ALA A 57 -18.10 -19.65 -12.96
CA ALA A 57 -17.02 -20.51 -13.38
C ALA A 57 -16.19 -19.87 -14.51
N GLU A 58 -16.83 -19.26 -15.50
CA GLU A 58 -16.17 -18.55 -16.61
C GLU A 58 -15.34 -17.35 -16.13
N GLU A 59 -15.90 -16.53 -15.20
CA GLU A 59 -15.20 -15.40 -14.63
C GLU A 59 -14.01 -15.86 -13.74
N GLY A 60 -14.19 -16.91 -12.97
CA GLY A 60 -13.12 -17.53 -12.21
C GLY A 60 -11.97 -18.02 -13.11
N GLU A 61 -12.30 -18.59 -14.25
CA GLU A 61 -11.31 -19.01 -15.25
C GLU A 61 -10.60 -17.81 -15.91
N HIS A 62 -11.36 -16.73 -16.21
CA HIS A 62 -10.81 -15.49 -16.73
C HIS A 62 -9.83 -14.85 -15.74
N CYS A 63 -10.20 -14.78 -14.46
CA CYS A 63 -9.33 -14.28 -13.41
C CYS A 63 -8.05 -15.14 -13.26
N ARG A 64 -8.18 -16.46 -13.25
CA ARG A 64 -7.01 -17.38 -13.22
C ARG A 64 -6.09 -17.16 -14.40
N ARG A 65 -6.62 -17.01 -15.61
CA ARG A 65 -5.83 -16.72 -16.82
C ARG A 65 -5.13 -15.36 -16.76
N LYS A 66 -5.78 -14.33 -16.21
CA LYS A 66 -5.15 -13.03 -15.95
C LYS A 66 -3.97 -13.17 -15.00
N ILE A 67 -4.19 -13.82 -13.86
CA ILE A 67 -3.14 -14.03 -12.84
C ILE A 67 -1.97 -14.84 -13.42
N ALA A 68 -2.25 -15.89 -14.18
CA ALA A 68 -1.23 -16.71 -14.82
C ALA A 68 -0.40 -15.95 -15.86
N LYS A 69 -0.95 -14.94 -16.52
CA LYS A 69 -0.20 -14.06 -17.43
C LYS A 69 0.77 -13.14 -16.70
N PHE A 70 0.43 -12.71 -15.50
CA PHE A 70 1.29 -11.83 -14.71
C PHE A 70 2.49 -12.56 -14.10
N GLN A 71 2.32 -13.78 -13.60
CA GLN A 71 3.43 -14.55 -13.02
C GLN A 71 4.63 -14.77 -13.96
N PRO A 72 4.46 -15.16 -15.25
CA PRO A 72 5.57 -15.28 -16.19
C PRO A 72 6.20 -13.93 -16.56
N LEU A 73 5.44 -12.85 -16.60
CA LEU A 73 5.97 -11.49 -16.83
C LEU A 73 6.92 -11.09 -15.71
N TRP A 74 6.58 -11.40 -14.48
CA TRP A 74 7.41 -11.21 -13.30
C TRP A 74 8.77 -11.88 -13.43
N LYS A 75 8.76 -13.16 -13.82
CA LYS A 75 9.97 -13.96 -14.02
C LYS A 75 10.86 -13.41 -15.15
N ARG A 76 10.29 -12.70 -16.13
CA ARG A 76 11.03 -12.12 -17.26
C ARG A 76 11.51 -10.69 -17.02
N CYS A 77 10.94 -10.00 -16.04
CA CYS A 77 11.16 -8.57 -15.87
C CYS A 77 12.27 -8.20 -14.89
N LEU A 78 12.95 -9.18 -14.31
CA LEU A 78 14.14 -8.93 -13.50
C LEU A 78 15.38 -8.97 -14.39
N TYR A 79 15.46 -8.01 -15.26
CA TYR A 79 16.51 -7.68 -16.23
C TYR A 79 17.86 -8.37 -16.04
N GLY A 80 18.03 -9.56 -16.63
CA GLY A 80 19.30 -10.27 -16.67
C GLY A 80 19.66 -11.05 -15.40
N HIS A 81 18.87 -11.01 -14.35
CA HIS A 81 19.07 -11.82 -13.16
C HIS A 81 18.48 -13.22 -13.34
N THR A 82 19.13 -14.21 -12.75
CA THR A 82 18.60 -15.58 -12.70
C THR A 82 17.49 -15.69 -11.66
N MET A 83 16.65 -16.71 -11.79
CA MET A 83 15.61 -16.98 -10.78
C MET A 83 16.20 -17.27 -9.39
N GLU A 84 17.34 -17.94 -9.33
CA GLU A 84 18.04 -18.23 -8.08
C GLU A 84 18.44 -16.95 -7.34
N GLU A 85 18.84 -15.91 -8.07
CA GLU A 85 19.22 -14.62 -7.50
C GLU A 85 18.04 -13.84 -6.93
N VAL A 86 16.86 -13.93 -7.56
CA VAL A 86 15.69 -13.12 -7.20
C VAL A 86 14.65 -13.87 -6.38
N GLU A 87 14.69 -15.20 -6.37
CA GLU A 87 13.74 -16.03 -5.61
C GLU A 87 13.67 -15.67 -4.13
N PRO A 88 14.78 -15.38 -3.42
CA PRO A 88 14.72 -14.95 -2.02
C PRO A 88 13.95 -13.65 -1.83
N MET A 89 14.08 -12.66 -2.74
CA MET A 89 13.26 -11.45 -2.71
C MET A 89 11.79 -11.78 -2.95
N MET A 90 11.52 -12.62 -3.95
CA MET A 90 10.16 -13.05 -4.26
C MET A 90 9.48 -13.75 -3.10
N ALA A 91 10.24 -14.49 -2.28
CA ALA A 91 9.73 -15.19 -1.11
C ALA A 91 9.24 -14.24 0.00
N VAL A 92 9.88 -13.08 0.16
CA VAL A 92 9.50 -12.09 1.18
C VAL A 92 8.43 -11.09 0.69
N LEU A 93 8.13 -11.05 -0.59
CA LEU A 93 7.06 -10.22 -1.14
C LEU A 93 5.69 -10.81 -0.82
N SER A 94 4.73 -9.95 -0.53
CA SER A 94 3.33 -10.36 -0.41
C SER A 94 2.81 -10.94 -1.72
N GLU A 95 1.77 -11.75 -1.66
CA GLU A 95 1.10 -12.27 -2.87
C GLU A 95 0.62 -11.12 -3.77
N LYS A 96 0.10 -10.05 -3.16
CA LYS A 96 -0.29 -8.85 -3.86
C LYS A 96 0.88 -8.22 -4.61
N ASP A 97 2.03 -8.04 -3.96
CA ASP A 97 3.19 -7.42 -4.60
C ASP A 97 3.77 -8.29 -5.72
N ARG A 98 3.79 -9.60 -5.52
CA ARG A 98 4.19 -10.55 -6.57
C ARG A 98 3.31 -10.46 -7.81
N ARG A 99 2.06 -10.03 -7.67
CA ARG A 99 1.09 -9.87 -8.75
C ARG A 99 1.08 -8.47 -9.35
N ASP A 100 1.09 -7.43 -8.51
CA ASP A 100 0.72 -6.06 -8.89
C ASP A 100 1.91 -5.08 -8.92
N ALA A 101 3.06 -5.40 -8.32
CA ALA A 101 4.18 -4.47 -8.31
C ALA A 101 4.81 -4.33 -9.69
N PHE A 102 5.25 -3.12 -10.00
CA PHE A 102 5.93 -2.84 -11.26
C PHE A 102 7.34 -3.45 -11.26
N PRO A 103 7.73 -4.17 -12.31
CA PRO A 103 9.06 -4.78 -12.44
C PRO A 103 10.20 -3.81 -12.16
N GLU A 104 10.11 -2.60 -12.69
CA GLU A 104 11.14 -1.57 -12.56
C GLU A 104 11.29 -1.07 -11.11
N VAL A 105 10.24 -1.18 -10.31
CA VAL A 105 10.30 -0.83 -8.87
C VAL A 105 11.11 -1.87 -8.13
N LEU A 106 10.86 -3.13 -8.39
CA LEU A 106 11.58 -4.22 -7.73
C LEU A 106 13.03 -4.32 -8.18
N GLU A 107 13.27 -4.14 -9.47
CA GLU A 107 14.63 -4.08 -10.01
C GLU A 107 15.44 -2.98 -9.31
N GLY A 108 14.86 -1.78 -9.16
CA GLY A 108 15.51 -0.69 -8.43
C GLY A 108 15.83 -1.10 -7.00
N HIS A 109 14.90 -1.73 -6.28
CA HIS A 109 15.16 -2.22 -4.92
C HIS A 109 16.20 -3.33 -4.87
N TYR A 110 16.20 -4.24 -5.85
CA TYR A 110 17.18 -5.28 -5.97
C TYR A 110 18.59 -4.71 -6.08
N GLN A 111 18.80 -3.83 -7.07
CA GLN A 111 20.11 -3.24 -7.36
C GLN A 111 20.62 -2.38 -6.20
N GLU A 112 19.76 -1.53 -5.65
CA GLU A 112 20.15 -0.57 -4.61
C GLU A 112 20.39 -1.22 -3.24
N ALA A 113 19.78 -2.37 -2.97
CA ALA A 113 20.03 -3.12 -1.73
C ALA A 113 21.20 -4.09 -1.83
N SER A 114 21.58 -4.54 -3.03
CA SER A 114 22.61 -5.58 -3.23
C SER A 114 23.95 -5.25 -2.62
N VAL A 115 24.28 -3.96 -2.53
CA VAL A 115 25.53 -3.47 -1.94
C VAL A 115 25.71 -3.80 -0.44
N TYR A 116 24.60 -4.11 0.25
CA TYR A 116 24.61 -4.44 1.68
C TYR A 116 24.62 -5.95 1.96
N ARG A 117 24.57 -6.79 0.92
CA ARG A 117 24.48 -8.24 1.08
C ARG A 117 25.69 -8.83 1.78
N GLU A 118 26.88 -8.35 1.46
CA GLU A 118 28.14 -8.84 2.05
C GLU A 118 28.28 -8.51 3.54
N PHE A 119 27.54 -7.52 4.03
CA PHE A 119 27.62 -7.02 5.40
C PHE A 119 26.56 -7.59 6.33
N ASN A 120 25.57 -8.33 5.78
CA ASN A 120 24.47 -8.87 6.54
C ASN A 120 24.25 -10.36 6.23
N PRO A 121 24.03 -11.22 7.24
CA PRO A 121 23.62 -12.60 7.00
C PRO A 121 22.26 -12.64 6.32
N ASP A 122 22.03 -13.65 5.48
CA ASP A 122 20.81 -13.75 4.63
C ASP A 122 19.52 -13.72 5.45
N GLU A 123 19.51 -14.23 6.68
CA GLU A 123 18.37 -14.22 7.59
C GLU A 123 17.95 -12.80 8.00
N ILE A 124 18.88 -11.85 7.95
CA ILE A 124 18.62 -10.44 8.23
C ILE A 124 18.48 -9.66 6.92
N TYR A 125 19.40 -9.89 5.99
CA TYR A 125 19.44 -9.15 4.73
C TYR A 125 18.14 -9.28 3.95
N ILE A 126 17.67 -10.50 3.71
CA ILE A 126 16.51 -10.76 2.85
C ILE A 126 15.22 -10.14 3.41
N PRO A 127 14.77 -10.41 4.65
CA PRO A 127 13.50 -9.89 5.16
C PRO A 127 13.55 -8.42 5.59
N TYR A 128 14.70 -7.92 6.03
CA TYR A 128 14.78 -6.62 6.70
C TYR A 128 15.55 -5.55 5.92
N VAL A 129 16.50 -5.92 5.08
CA VAL A 129 17.25 -4.95 4.25
C VAL A 129 16.72 -4.96 2.82
N TRP A 130 16.63 -6.12 2.22
CA TRP A 130 16.26 -6.27 0.81
C TRP A 130 14.77 -6.06 0.53
N ASN A 131 13.91 -6.51 1.45
CA ASN A 131 12.46 -6.41 1.30
C ASN A 131 12.02 -4.96 1.00
N PRO A 132 11.41 -4.71 -0.18
CA PRO A 132 11.01 -3.35 -0.56
C PRO A 132 9.74 -2.87 0.16
N ARG A 133 8.94 -3.78 0.71
CA ARG A 133 7.69 -3.46 1.41
C ARG A 133 7.93 -3.28 2.90
N VAL A 134 7.44 -2.19 3.48
CA VAL A 134 7.51 -1.96 4.91
C VAL A 134 6.21 -2.37 5.60
N GLU A 135 5.07 -1.85 5.11
CA GLU A 135 3.74 -2.09 5.69
C GLU A 135 2.69 -2.18 4.55
N ASN A 136 1.70 -1.31 4.52
CA ASN A 136 0.63 -1.26 3.51
C ASN A 136 0.74 -0.06 2.55
N GLU A 137 1.90 0.59 2.49
CA GLU A 137 2.13 1.67 1.54
C GLU A 137 2.11 1.18 0.09
N VAL A 138 1.87 2.09 -0.85
CA VAL A 138 2.08 1.80 -2.26
C VAL A 138 3.56 1.59 -2.51
N LEU A 139 3.92 0.48 -3.15
CA LEU A 139 5.30 0.15 -3.45
C LEU A 139 5.86 1.10 -4.52
N THR A 140 6.94 1.82 -4.18
CA THR A 140 7.59 2.83 -5.03
C THR A 140 9.11 2.73 -4.96
N LYS A 141 9.82 3.33 -5.90
CA LYS A 141 11.31 3.39 -5.93
C LYS A 141 11.86 4.36 -4.88
N TRP A 142 11.65 4.10 -3.61
CA TRP A 142 12.02 5.04 -2.56
C TRP A 142 13.51 5.05 -2.20
N ARG A 143 14.26 3.96 -2.40
CA ARG A 143 15.69 3.88 -1.99
C ARG A 143 16.54 4.95 -2.67
N LYS A 144 16.52 5.02 -4.00
CA LYS A 144 17.27 6.00 -4.76
C LYS A 144 16.93 7.43 -4.35
N LYS A 145 15.64 7.68 -4.08
CA LYS A 145 15.18 8.98 -3.63
C LYS A 145 15.75 9.33 -2.25
N ILE A 146 15.71 8.39 -1.31
CA ILE A 146 16.26 8.57 0.03
C ILE A 146 17.77 8.83 -0.03
N LEU A 147 18.51 8.04 -0.82
CA LEU A 147 19.96 8.25 -1.01
C LEU A 147 20.29 9.63 -1.58
N GLY A 148 19.49 10.12 -2.52
CA GLY A 148 19.66 11.46 -3.10
C GLY A 148 19.18 12.60 -2.19
N TYR A 149 18.32 12.30 -1.22
CA TYR A 149 17.75 13.29 -0.31
C TYR A 149 18.71 13.67 0.83
N PHE A 150 19.40 12.70 1.39
CA PHE A 150 20.36 12.91 2.49
C PHE A 150 21.78 13.02 1.96
N ASP A 151 22.49 14.01 2.43
CA ASP A 151 23.92 14.13 2.16
C ASP A 151 24.73 13.03 2.89
N LYS A 152 26.02 12.90 2.51
CA LYS A 152 26.88 11.87 3.11
C LYS A 152 26.99 12.01 4.62
N LYS A 153 27.13 13.24 5.14
CA LYS A 153 27.28 13.49 6.58
C LYS A 153 26.05 13.05 7.37
N GLN A 154 24.87 13.29 6.80
CA GLN A 154 23.60 12.84 7.41
C GLN A 154 23.50 11.31 7.40
N ARG A 155 23.85 10.66 6.28
CA ARG A 155 23.86 9.21 6.18
C ARG A 155 24.83 8.57 7.17
N ASP A 156 26.08 9.04 7.21
CA ASP A 156 27.09 8.55 8.16
C ASP A 156 26.61 8.73 9.63
N ALA A 157 25.90 9.83 9.93
CA ALA A 157 25.34 10.06 11.25
C ALA A 157 24.18 9.09 11.58
N PHE A 158 23.37 8.73 10.61
CA PHE A 158 22.28 7.74 10.76
C PHE A 158 22.83 6.32 10.92
N GLU A 159 23.86 5.96 10.16
CA GLU A 159 24.54 4.67 10.29
C GLU A 159 25.20 4.51 11.67
N SER A 160 25.82 5.57 12.18
CA SER A 160 26.44 5.54 13.51
C SER A 160 25.43 5.48 14.66
N ASP A 161 24.27 6.09 14.51
CA ASP A 161 23.20 6.11 15.50
C ASP A 161 21.82 6.16 14.80
N PRO A 162 21.18 5.01 14.57
CA PRO A 162 19.88 4.95 13.89
C PRO A 162 18.74 5.73 14.56
N LYS A 163 18.86 6.03 15.86
CA LYS A 163 17.87 6.86 16.58
C LYS A 163 17.78 8.27 16.01
N ARG A 164 18.85 8.75 15.40
CA ARG A 164 18.86 10.06 14.72
C ARG A 164 17.91 10.14 13.54
N ILE A 165 17.63 9.02 12.87
CA ILE A 165 16.60 8.97 11.81
C ILE A 165 15.25 9.37 12.40
N TRP A 166 14.90 8.80 13.56
CA TRP A 166 13.63 9.09 14.22
C TRP A 166 13.54 10.54 14.69
N THR A 167 14.63 11.06 15.25
CA THR A 167 14.69 12.47 15.65
C THR A 167 14.51 13.38 14.45
N TRP A 168 15.23 13.11 13.36
CA TRP A 168 15.11 13.87 12.13
C TRP A 168 13.66 13.84 11.55
N ILE A 169 13.02 12.67 11.54
CA ILE A 169 11.62 12.54 11.07
C ILE A 169 10.70 13.43 11.89
N LYS A 170 10.81 13.38 13.22
CA LYS A 170 9.97 14.20 14.12
C LYS A 170 10.16 15.70 13.92
N GLU A 171 11.35 16.13 13.60
CA GLU A 171 11.68 17.55 13.40
C GLU A 171 11.30 18.06 12.01
N ASN A 172 11.28 17.19 11.00
CA ASN A 172 11.17 17.59 9.59
C ASN A 172 9.88 17.15 8.91
N ILE A 173 9.15 16.18 9.48
CA ILE A 173 7.91 15.65 8.90
C ILE A 173 6.77 15.90 9.88
N SER A 174 5.85 16.77 9.51
CA SER A 174 4.67 17.07 10.32
C SER A 174 3.71 15.90 10.36
N VAL A 175 3.19 15.59 11.55
CA VAL A 175 2.14 14.58 11.69
C VAL A 175 0.81 15.19 11.28
N ARG A 176 0.14 14.59 10.31
CA ARG A 176 -1.24 14.90 9.96
C ARG A 176 -2.10 13.69 10.25
N ASN A 177 -2.86 13.78 11.30
CA ASN A 177 -3.87 12.80 11.66
C ASN A 177 -5.23 13.26 11.10
N ASP A 178 -5.40 13.19 9.80
CA ASP A 178 -6.73 13.21 9.20
C ASP A 178 -7.37 11.86 9.54
N LYS A 179 -7.92 11.79 10.73
CA LYS A 179 -8.24 10.56 11.48
C LYS A 179 -9.19 9.61 10.76
N GLU A 180 -9.84 10.03 9.71
CA GLU A 180 -11.05 9.34 9.32
C GLU A 180 -11.10 8.88 7.85
N ARG A 181 -10.18 9.32 6.98
CA ARG A 181 -10.37 9.09 5.54
C ARG A 181 -9.22 8.43 4.79
N LEU A 182 -8.03 8.33 5.36
CA LEU A 182 -6.88 7.74 4.67
C LEU A 182 -6.35 6.53 5.43
N THR A 183 -6.87 5.37 5.10
CA THR A 183 -6.31 4.07 5.50
C THR A 183 -4.99 3.77 4.78
N ALA A 184 -4.67 4.53 3.73
CA ALA A 184 -3.45 4.37 2.96
C ALA A 184 -2.27 5.08 3.64
N TYR A 185 -1.18 4.34 3.79
CA TYR A 185 0.07 4.92 4.28
C TYR A 185 0.69 5.85 3.23
N THR A 186 1.23 6.99 3.69
CA THR A 186 2.06 7.85 2.83
C THR A 186 3.33 7.11 2.44
N THR A 187 3.65 7.08 1.15
CA THR A 187 4.89 6.45 0.68
C THR A 187 6.12 7.21 1.20
N PRO A 188 7.27 6.54 1.41
CA PRO A 188 8.48 7.21 1.88
C PRO A 188 8.88 8.41 1.03
N GLY A 189 8.77 8.27 -0.29
CA GLY A 189 9.07 9.36 -1.22
C GLY A 189 8.12 10.56 -1.08
N ALA A 190 6.82 10.32 -0.94
CA ALA A 190 5.84 11.37 -0.75
C ALA A 190 6.01 12.08 0.61
N ALA A 191 6.32 11.33 1.68
CA ALA A 191 6.59 11.92 2.99
C ALA A 191 7.77 12.89 2.96
N LEU A 192 8.83 12.56 2.22
CA LEU A 192 10.00 13.43 2.05
C LEU A 192 9.66 14.70 1.24
N ASP A 193 8.84 14.59 0.19
CA ASP A 193 8.48 15.74 -0.65
C ASP A 193 7.52 16.69 0.06
N LEU A 194 6.46 16.13 0.63
CA LEU A 194 5.37 16.90 1.22
C LEU A 194 5.68 17.39 2.64
N LYS A 195 6.65 16.80 3.32
CA LYS A 195 6.97 17.06 4.74
C LYS A 195 5.79 16.80 5.68
N ILE A 196 4.85 15.99 5.24
CA ILE A 196 3.64 15.63 5.97
C ILE A 196 3.41 14.13 5.82
N ALA A 197 3.12 13.46 6.92
CA ALA A 197 2.77 12.04 6.90
C ALA A 197 1.91 11.69 8.11
N GLY A 198 1.11 10.64 8.02
CA GLY A 198 0.42 10.08 9.17
C GLY A 198 1.39 9.45 10.18
N GLU A 199 0.96 9.28 11.42
CA GLU A 199 1.81 8.71 12.50
C GLU A 199 2.39 7.34 12.13
N LYS A 200 1.59 6.46 11.54
CA LYS A 200 2.07 5.15 11.06
C LYS A 200 3.07 5.29 9.91
N SER A 201 2.86 6.27 9.03
CA SER A 201 3.75 6.53 7.90
C SER A 201 5.12 7.07 8.32
N HIS A 202 5.24 7.69 9.50
CA HIS A 202 6.54 8.01 10.11
C HIS A 202 7.37 6.75 10.37
N LYS A 203 6.73 5.67 10.84
CA LYS A 203 7.40 4.37 11.04
C LYS A 203 7.82 3.75 9.71
N VAL A 204 6.96 3.86 8.68
CA VAL A 204 7.29 3.41 7.33
C VAL A 204 8.51 4.16 6.78
N LEU A 205 8.54 5.48 6.94
CA LEU A 205 9.68 6.30 6.50
C LEU A 205 10.96 5.95 7.28
N PHE A 206 10.87 5.74 8.59
CA PHE A 206 12.00 5.31 9.41
C PHE A 206 12.62 4.02 8.89
N VAL A 207 11.79 2.99 8.71
CA VAL A 207 12.25 1.67 8.21
C VAL A 207 12.80 1.79 6.79
N ALA A 208 12.18 2.59 5.93
CA ALA A 208 12.66 2.82 4.57
C ALA A 208 14.06 3.48 4.55
N ILE A 209 14.29 4.47 5.42
CA ILE A 209 15.63 5.11 5.55
C ILE A 209 16.64 4.09 6.08
N ALA A 210 16.32 3.38 7.15
CA ALA A 210 17.19 2.36 7.73
C ALA A 210 17.58 1.29 6.70
N ARG A 211 16.60 0.69 6.04
CA ARG A 211 16.83 -0.29 4.96
C ARG A 211 17.63 0.26 3.77
N THR A 212 17.52 1.57 3.50
CA THR A 212 18.31 2.21 2.44
C THR A 212 19.77 2.30 2.81
N LEU A 213 20.07 2.39 4.09
CA LEU A 213 21.42 2.49 4.63
C LEU A 213 22.00 1.13 5.07
N GLY A 214 21.22 0.05 4.92
CA GLY A 214 21.65 -1.30 5.30
C GLY A 214 21.69 -1.53 6.81
N ILE A 215 20.90 -0.77 7.58
CA ILE A 215 20.81 -0.82 9.05
C ILE A 215 19.59 -1.67 9.46
#